data_f98b32c93028fc3e21c1e5fa0202fb54
#
_entry.id   f98b32c93028fc3e21c1e5fa0202fb54
#
_cell.length_a   1.000
_cell.length_b   1.000
_cell.length_c   1.000
_cell.angle_alpha   90.00
_cell.angle_beta   90.00
_cell.angle_gamma   90.00
#
_symmetry.space_group_name_H-M   'P 1'
#
loop_
_entity.id
_entity.type
_entity.pdbx_description
1 polymer ?
#
loop_
_entity_poly.entity_id
_entity_poly.type
_entity_poly.pdbx_seq_one_letter_code
_entity_poly.pdbx_strand_id
1 'polypeptide(L)'
;MNHIEQLYLQIIHNTCTQTSSNITISQDVSILLINLAQTQSSLPFLLPYIKDSSLLANIKYQTKLMMLNYYQIEQFTRRIADLFDANNISYILLKGISLAAFYPVPEYRQLGDVDIYINDKEMFNRASALLLANGYTKDDEISDHHQGYLYKVPQTGRTMILELHYRIVGLYQYAPVNKIVDDVFAANTFSPVMQTINDRNYPVLPPTEYTFYMIHHMLKHYLYSGFGIRLLCDFTFFLGHNYTAIDFAQIHTWCKESKILHLYEIILETCRIYLGLPETIDSKIHYNKNDCKAFITQLLEDGDVSQNNGSALVGSGSYEKINFLISRKVIFRCMYAFRNLVNAPFSGPSYGSLHLYVFYTITEPFET
;
A
#
# COMPACT_ATOMS: atom_id res chain seq x y z
N MET A 1 4.36 -18.54 -13.62
CA MET A 1 3.51 -18.88 -12.44
C MET A 1 3.46 -20.41 -12.33
N ASN A 2 3.97 -20.94 -11.21
CA ASN A 2 4.03 -22.37 -10.90
C ASN A 2 2.73 -22.86 -10.24
N HIS A 3 2.65 -24.16 -9.91
CA HIS A 3 1.46 -24.77 -9.32
C HIS A 3 1.14 -24.20 -7.91
N ILE A 4 2.14 -23.93 -7.09
CA ILE A 4 1.95 -23.36 -5.73
C ILE A 4 1.36 -21.96 -5.81
N GLU A 5 1.88 -21.11 -6.70
CA GLU A 5 1.38 -19.76 -6.93
C GLU A 5 -0.07 -19.78 -7.43
N GLN A 6 -0.41 -20.71 -8.34
CA GLN A 6 -1.79 -20.85 -8.82
C GLN A 6 -2.75 -21.25 -7.70
N LEU A 7 -2.35 -22.23 -6.89
CA LEU A 7 -3.13 -22.68 -5.75
C LEU A 7 -3.29 -21.58 -4.69
N TYR A 8 -2.21 -20.84 -4.43
CA TYR A 8 -2.23 -19.71 -3.53
C TYR A 8 -3.22 -18.63 -4.01
N LEU A 9 -3.16 -18.24 -5.28
CA LEU A 9 -4.09 -17.25 -5.86
C LEU A 9 -5.54 -17.75 -5.84
N GLN A 10 -5.80 -19.06 -5.98
CA GLN A 10 -7.14 -19.60 -5.80
C GLN A 10 -7.65 -19.43 -4.37
N ILE A 11 -6.78 -19.61 -3.37
CA ILE A 11 -7.11 -19.36 -1.96
C ILE A 11 -7.42 -17.87 -1.73
N ILE A 12 -6.61 -16.98 -2.29
CA ILE A 12 -6.85 -15.53 -2.22
C ILE A 12 -8.18 -15.16 -2.88
N HIS A 13 -8.43 -15.69 -4.09
CA HIS A 13 -9.72 -15.50 -4.78
C HIS A 13 -10.92 -15.91 -3.91
N ASN A 14 -10.86 -17.12 -3.34
CA ASN A 14 -11.92 -17.62 -2.46
C ASN A 14 -12.14 -16.73 -1.24
N THR A 15 -11.05 -16.19 -0.67
CA THR A 15 -11.12 -15.26 0.46
C THR A 15 -11.79 -13.95 0.04
N CYS A 16 -11.38 -13.38 -1.09
CA CYS A 16 -11.92 -12.11 -1.59
C CYS A 16 -13.39 -12.23 -2.01
N THR A 17 -13.80 -13.37 -2.58
CA THR A 17 -15.18 -13.61 -3.01
C THR A 17 -16.04 -14.26 -1.93
N GLN A 18 -15.47 -14.59 -0.77
CA GLN A 18 -16.11 -15.32 0.33
C GLN A 18 -16.72 -16.65 -0.15
N THR A 19 -16.07 -17.30 -1.11
CA THR A 19 -16.48 -18.61 -1.62
C THR A 19 -15.66 -19.73 -0.97
N SER A 20 -16.25 -20.91 -0.85
CA SER A 20 -15.54 -22.09 -0.37
C SER A 20 -15.28 -23.04 -1.54
N SER A 21 -14.07 -23.57 -1.64
CA SER A 21 -13.75 -24.66 -2.54
C SER A 21 -13.09 -25.80 -1.77
N ASN A 22 -13.42 -27.05 -2.16
CA ASN A 22 -12.79 -28.24 -1.60
C ASN A 22 -11.37 -28.40 -2.19
N ILE A 23 -10.42 -27.62 -1.66
CA ILE A 23 -9.01 -27.76 -2.02
C ILE A 23 -8.39 -28.79 -1.08
N THR A 24 -7.83 -29.86 -1.64
CA THR A 24 -7.04 -30.83 -0.90
C THR A 24 -5.56 -30.52 -1.08
N ILE A 25 -4.87 -30.27 0.04
CA ILE A 25 -3.48 -29.85 0.06
C ILE A 25 -2.67 -30.92 0.81
N SER A 26 -1.58 -31.42 0.17
CA SER A 26 -0.63 -32.31 0.85
C SER A 26 0.21 -31.54 1.86
N GLN A 27 0.90 -32.25 2.76
CA GLN A 27 1.74 -31.61 3.78
C GLN A 27 2.87 -30.77 3.16
N ASP A 28 3.59 -31.31 2.16
CA ASP A 28 4.68 -30.61 1.49
C ASP A 28 4.20 -29.33 0.81
N VAL A 29 3.05 -29.37 0.13
CA VAL A 29 2.44 -28.20 -0.50
C VAL A 29 1.98 -27.20 0.56
N SER A 30 1.52 -27.65 1.73
CA SER A 30 1.13 -26.78 2.84
C SER A 30 2.31 -25.93 3.33
N ILE A 31 3.50 -26.51 3.46
CA ILE A 31 4.71 -25.78 3.88
C ILE A 31 5.06 -24.67 2.88
N LEU A 32 5.02 -24.98 1.57
CA LEU A 32 5.32 -23.99 0.53
C LEU A 32 4.29 -22.85 0.49
N LEU A 33 3.00 -23.18 0.68
CA LEU A 33 1.94 -22.16 0.76
C LEU A 33 2.08 -21.27 2.00
N ILE A 34 2.45 -21.84 3.15
CA ILE A 34 2.68 -21.09 4.38
C ILE A 34 3.82 -20.10 4.18
N ASN A 35 4.95 -20.54 3.61
CA ASN A 35 6.06 -19.65 3.33
C ASN A 35 5.65 -18.51 2.38
N LEU A 36 4.93 -18.82 1.31
CA LEU A 36 4.44 -17.81 0.37
C LEU A 36 3.47 -16.85 1.06
N ALA A 37 2.51 -17.35 1.83
CA ALA A 37 1.55 -16.50 2.53
C ALA A 37 2.18 -15.61 3.61
N GLN A 38 3.26 -16.05 4.24
CA GLN A 38 4.05 -15.23 5.16
C GLN A 38 4.72 -14.06 4.44
N THR A 39 5.40 -14.32 3.32
CA THR A 39 6.04 -13.25 2.52
C THR A 39 5.03 -12.28 1.90
N GLN A 40 3.77 -12.70 1.78
CA GLN A 40 2.67 -11.92 1.20
C GLN A 40 1.73 -11.29 2.25
N SER A 41 2.07 -11.36 3.54
CA SER A 41 1.25 -10.81 4.65
C SER A 41 -0.21 -11.32 4.67
N SER A 42 -0.43 -12.58 4.29
CA SER A 42 -1.77 -13.16 4.09
C SER A 42 -1.97 -14.53 4.79
N LEU A 43 -1.10 -14.85 5.74
CA LEU A 43 -1.09 -16.14 6.42
C LEU A 43 -2.46 -16.61 6.97
N PRO A 44 -3.30 -15.74 7.57
CA PRO A 44 -4.59 -16.15 8.08
C PRO A 44 -5.54 -16.73 7.03
N PHE A 45 -5.38 -16.38 5.75
CA PHE A 45 -6.24 -16.89 4.67
C PHE A 45 -6.05 -18.37 4.41
N LEU A 46 -4.96 -18.97 4.90
CA LEU A 46 -4.71 -20.41 4.79
C LEU A 46 -5.44 -21.25 5.84
N LEU A 47 -5.96 -20.63 6.91
CA LEU A 47 -6.57 -21.36 8.04
C LEU A 47 -7.62 -22.41 7.63
N PRO A 48 -8.52 -22.16 6.67
CA PRO A 48 -9.54 -23.13 6.28
C PRO A 48 -8.97 -24.34 5.51
N TYR A 49 -7.76 -24.22 4.96
CA TYR A 49 -7.22 -25.17 3.97
C TYR A 49 -6.14 -26.10 4.54
N ILE A 50 -5.47 -25.71 5.63
CA ILE A 50 -4.41 -26.51 6.25
C ILE A 50 -5.03 -27.53 7.22
N LYS A 51 -4.78 -28.82 6.97
CA LYS A 51 -5.31 -29.95 7.76
C LYS A 51 -4.30 -30.57 8.70
N ASP A 52 -2.99 -30.43 8.41
CA ASP A 52 -1.95 -30.92 9.32
C ASP A 52 -2.04 -30.19 10.67
N SER A 53 -2.17 -30.95 11.76
CA SER A 53 -2.44 -30.41 13.08
C SER A 53 -1.32 -29.52 13.61
N SER A 54 -0.06 -29.87 13.31
CA SER A 54 1.13 -29.11 13.74
C SER A 54 1.26 -27.78 12.99
N LEU A 55 1.13 -27.82 11.65
CA LEU A 55 1.15 -26.62 10.81
C LEU A 55 -0.02 -25.70 11.14
N LEU A 56 -1.22 -26.26 11.32
CA LEU A 56 -2.41 -25.50 11.69
C LEU A 56 -2.26 -24.81 13.06
N ALA A 57 -1.66 -25.49 14.04
CA ALA A 57 -1.38 -24.92 15.35
C ALA A 57 -0.44 -23.71 15.24
N ASN A 58 0.59 -23.81 14.42
CA ASN A 58 1.52 -22.68 14.17
C ASN A 58 0.79 -21.51 13.49
N ILE A 59 0.03 -21.76 12.42
CA ILE A 59 -0.72 -20.68 11.73
C ILE A 59 -1.70 -20.00 12.68
N LYS A 60 -2.45 -20.77 13.48
CA LYS A 60 -3.36 -20.23 14.51
C LYS A 60 -2.62 -19.33 15.51
N TYR A 61 -1.44 -19.74 15.94
CA TYR A 61 -0.63 -18.93 16.85
C TYR A 61 -0.18 -17.62 16.21
N GLN A 62 0.35 -17.66 14.99
CA GLN A 62 0.75 -16.46 14.25
C GLN A 62 -0.45 -15.54 13.98
N THR A 63 -1.59 -16.09 13.56
CA THR A 63 -2.83 -15.33 13.36
C THR A 63 -3.27 -14.65 14.65
N LYS A 64 -3.20 -15.34 15.80
CA LYS A 64 -3.53 -14.74 17.10
C LYS A 64 -2.63 -13.55 17.43
N LEU A 65 -1.34 -13.62 17.11
CA LEU A 65 -0.42 -12.47 17.26
C LEU A 65 -0.80 -11.32 16.33
N MET A 66 -1.21 -11.59 15.09
CA MET A 66 -1.70 -10.56 14.17
C MET A 66 -2.97 -9.89 14.69
N MET A 67 -3.93 -10.68 15.19
CA MET A 67 -5.17 -10.14 15.81
C MET A 67 -4.85 -9.27 17.03
N LEU A 68 -3.91 -9.70 17.89
CA LEU A 68 -3.46 -8.90 19.02
C LEU A 68 -2.85 -7.57 18.55
N ASN A 69 -2.01 -7.63 17.51
CA ASN A 69 -1.43 -6.43 16.90
C ASN A 69 -2.50 -5.50 16.32
N TYR A 70 -3.54 -6.04 15.66
CA TYR A 70 -4.68 -5.25 15.16
C TYR A 70 -5.32 -4.44 16.28
N TYR A 71 -5.67 -5.06 17.40
CA TYR A 71 -6.30 -4.35 18.53
C TYR A 71 -5.38 -3.32 19.19
N GLN A 72 -4.08 -3.58 19.22
CA GLN A 72 -3.10 -2.61 19.73
C GLN A 72 -2.98 -1.38 18.82
N ILE A 73 -2.95 -1.57 17.49
CA ILE A 73 -2.94 -0.48 16.51
C ILE A 73 -4.28 0.27 16.54
N GLU A 74 -5.41 -0.43 16.65
CA GLU A 74 -6.73 0.19 16.77
C GLU A 74 -6.81 1.10 18.00
N GLN A 75 -6.41 0.60 19.18
CA GLN A 75 -6.37 1.40 20.40
C GLN A 75 -5.42 2.61 20.30
N PHE A 76 -4.28 2.43 19.62
CA PHE A 76 -3.33 3.51 19.39
C PHE A 76 -3.91 4.57 18.44
N THR A 77 -4.58 4.14 17.36
CA THR A 77 -5.30 5.05 16.47
C THR A 77 -6.38 5.83 17.20
N ARG A 78 -7.18 5.16 18.04
CA ARG A 78 -8.21 5.79 18.87
C ARG A 78 -7.62 6.85 19.80
N ARG A 79 -6.51 6.53 20.47
CA ARG A 79 -5.81 7.48 21.35
C ARG A 79 -5.39 8.75 20.61
N ILE A 80 -4.83 8.61 19.39
CA ILE A 80 -4.42 9.77 18.59
C ILE A 80 -5.65 10.58 18.17
N ALA A 81 -6.68 9.91 17.72
CA ALA A 81 -7.94 10.52 17.30
C ALA A 81 -8.59 11.28 18.44
N ASP A 82 -8.67 10.70 19.66
CA ASP A 82 -9.20 11.38 20.86
C ASP A 82 -8.38 12.63 21.21
N LEU A 83 -7.05 12.52 21.10
CA LEU A 83 -6.15 13.64 21.37
C LEU A 83 -6.38 14.79 20.37
N PHE A 84 -6.55 14.47 19.10
CA PHE A 84 -6.76 15.46 18.03
C PHE A 84 -8.16 16.10 18.13
N ASP A 85 -9.20 15.29 18.34
CA ASP A 85 -10.59 15.78 18.47
C ASP A 85 -10.72 16.72 19.68
N ALA A 86 -10.13 16.36 20.83
CA ALA A 86 -10.16 17.19 22.04
C ALA A 86 -9.44 18.54 21.88
N ASN A 87 -8.55 18.66 20.88
CA ASN A 87 -7.79 19.87 20.61
C ASN A 87 -8.17 20.56 19.29
N ASN A 88 -9.31 20.18 18.70
CA ASN A 88 -9.80 20.71 17.42
C ASN A 88 -8.74 20.65 16.31
N ILE A 89 -8.04 19.51 16.21
CA ILE A 89 -7.14 19.20 15.11
C ILE A 89 -7.93 18.40 14.06
N SER A 90 -8.15 18.99 12.89
CA SER A 90 -8.73 18.30 11.74
C SER A 90 -7.68 17.38 11.12
N TYR A 91 -8.06 16.13 10.88
CA TYR A 91 -7.17 15.10 10.32
C TYR A 91 -7.95 14.15 9.41
N ILE A 92 -7.24 13.32 8.67
CA ILE A 92 -7.78 12.25 7.85
C ILE A 92 -7.01 10.97 8.18
N LEU A 93 -7.73 9.93 8.58
CA LEU A 93 -7.15 8.60 8.73
C LEU A 93 -6.97 7.97 7.34
N LEU A 94 -5.73 7.57 7.00
CA LEU A 94 -5.45 6.95 5.71
C LEU A 94 -5.67 5.44 5.76
N LYS A 95 -4.68 4.65 5.43
CA LYS A 95 -4.70 3.18 5.40
C LYS A 95 -4.87 2.55 6.81
N GLY A 96 -4.34 1.38 7.03
CA GLY A 96 -4.38 0.73 8.34
C GLY A 96 -5.76 0.16 8.67
N ILE A 97 -6.33 0.55 9.80
CA ILE A 97 -7.63 0.04 10.26
C ILE A 97 -8.79 0.45 9.35
N SER A 98 -8.68 1.57 8.61
CA SER A 98 -9.73 2.01 7.69
C SER A 98 -9.90 1.05 6.51
N LEU A 99 -8.82 0.48 5.99
CA LEU A 99 -8.87 -0.56 4.96
C LEU A 99 -9.19 -1.94 5.55
N ALA A 100 -8.70 -2.23 6.76
CA ALA A 100 -9.01 -3.47 7.44
C ALA A 100 -10.52 -3.66 7.65
N ALA A 101 -11.27 -2.59 7.88
CA ALA A 101 -12.71 -2.63 8.07
C ALA A 101 -13.49 -3.22 6.88
N PHE A 102 -12.91 -3.29 5.69
CA PHE A 102 -13.51 -3.89 4.50
C PHE A 102 -13.22 -5.39 4.35
N TYR A 103 -12.30 -5.94 5.16
CA TYR A 103 -12.00 -7.37 5.15
C TYR A 103 -13.12 -8.17 5.81
N PRO A 104 -13.39 -9.42 5.37
CA PRO A 104 -14.36 -10.32 6.03
C PRO A 104 -14.04 -10.53 7.51
N VAL A 105 -12.76 -10.54 7.86
CA VAL A 105 -12.22 -10.56 9.23
C VAL A 105 -11.16 -9.45 9.29
N PRO A 106 -11.49 -8.26 9.83
CA PRO A 106 -10.59 -7.11 9.86
C PRO A 106 -9.21 -7.39 10.47
N GLU A 107 -9.16 -8.24 11.47
CA GLU A 107 -7.95 -8.64 12.18
C GLU A 107 -6.98 -9.46 11.33
N TYR A 108 -7.41 -9.98 10.17
CA TYR A 108 -6.56 -10.73 9.23
C TYR A 108 -5.76 -9.81 8.31
N ARG A 109 -6.05 -8.50 8.32
CA ARG A 109 -5.19 -7.53 7.65
C ARG A 109 -4.01 -7.18 8.54
N GLN A 110 -2.79 -7.46 8.06
CA GLN A 110 -1.59 -7.08 8.78
C GLN A 110 -1.45 -5.57 8.87
N LEU A 111 -1.18 -5.06 10.08
CA LEU A 111 -0.97 -3.66 10.40
C LEU A 111 0.44 -3.42 10.94
N GLY A 112 1.02 -2.25 10.65
CA GLY A 112 2.34 -1.82 11.13
C GLY A 112 2.26 -0.49 11.88
N ASP A 113 1.96 0.55 11.16
CA ASP A 113 1.95 1.95 11.54
C ASP A 113 0.52 2.53 11.53
N VAL A 114 0.38 3.73 12.06
CA VAL A 114 -0.82 4.57 11.91
C VAL A 114 -0.48 5.73 11.00
N ASP A 115 -1.27 5.92 9.94
CA ASP A 115 -1.08 6.99 8.98
C ASP A 115 -2.19 8.02 9.12
N ILE A 116 -1.81 9.25 9.36
CA ILE A 116 -2.73 10.39 9.49
C ILE A 116 -2.27 11.50 8.56
N TYR A 117 -3.20 12.03 7.77
CA TYR A 117 -2.95 13.14 6.85
C TYR A 117 -3.56 14.43 7.36
N ILE A 118 -2.78 15.50 7.33
CA ILE A 118 -3.19 16.87 7.64
C ILE A 118 -2.66 17.77 6.53
N ASN A 119 -3.53 18.24 5.66
CA ASN A 119 -3.19 19.04 4.48
C ASN A 119 -3.05 20.56 4.76
N ASP A 120 -3.27 21.00 6.00
CA ASP A 120 -3.06 22.37 6.44
C ASP A 120 -1.77 22.47 7.26
N LYS A 121 -0.87 23.36 6.86
CA LYS A 121 0.46 23.50 7.48
C LYS A 121 0.40 23.99 8.93
N GLU A 122 -0.52 24.91 9.25
CA GLU A 122 -0.67 25.42 10.62
C GLU A 122 -1.22 24.32 11.51
N MET A 123 -2.25 23.63 11.04
CA MET A 123 -2.86 22.48 11.74
C MET A 123 -1.83 21.36 11.95
N PHE A 124 -1.00 21.05 10.94
CA PHE A 124 0.08 20.07 11.06
C PHE A 124 1.08 20.46 12.16
N ASN A 125 1.50 21.74 12.22
CA ASN A 125 2.43 22.20 13.25
C ASN A 125 1.80 22.13 14.65
N ARG A 126 0.51 22.43 14.78
CA ARG A 126 -0.24 22.29 16.05
C ARG A 126 -0.32 20.82 16.47
N ALA A 127 -0.64 19.91 15.54
CA ALA A 127 -0.66 18.46 15.78
C ALA A 127 0.72 17.95 16.23
N SER A 128 1.79 18.37 15.55
CA SER A 128 3.17 18.03 15.90
C SER A 128 3.52 18.47 17.34
N ALA A 129 3.25 19.72 17.69
CA ALA A 129 3.50 20.24 19.03
C ALA A 129 2.69 19.49 20.10
N LEU A 130 1.42 19.18 19.79
CA LEU A 130 0.54 18.42 20.67
C LEU A 130 1.05 17.00 20.92
N LEU A 131 1.49 16.31 19.89
CA LEU A 131 2.07 14.96 20.02
C LEU A 131 3.30 14.98 20.93
N LEU A 132 4.24 15.91 20.71
CA LEU A 132 5.43 16.05 21.56
C LEU A 132 5.09 16.31 23.02
N ALA A 133 4.11 17.18 23.28
CA ALA A 133 3.64 17.48 24.64
C ALA A 133 2.96 16.26 25.32
N ASN A 134 2.53 15.25 24.54
CA ASN A 134 1.86 14.03 25.02
C ASN A 134 2.75 12.79 25.01
N GLY A 135 4.07 12.98 25.01
CA GLY A 135 5.06 11.90 25.21
C GLY A 135 5.43 11.13 23.94
N TYR A 136 5.10 11.67 22.75
CA TYR A 136 5.63 11.19 21.49
C TYR A 136 7.02 11.78 21.24
N THR A 137 7.88 11.06 20.59
CA THR A 137 9.19 11.54 20.12
C THR A 137 9.23 11.50 18.60
N LYS A 138 9.90 12.48 17.98
CA LYS A 138 10.10 12.43 16.53
C LYS A 138 11.02 11.27 16.17
N ASP A 139 10.72 10.62 15.06
CA ASP A 139 11.65 9.73 14.39
C ASP A 139 12.70 10.56 13.63
N ASP A 140 13.93 10.07 13.61
CA ASP A 140 15.05 10.70 12.89
C ASP A 140 14.99 10.43 11.37
N GLU A 141 14.09 9.56 10.91
CA GLU A 141 13.91 9.28 9.49
C GLU A 141 13.41 10.54 8.75
N ILE A 142 14.16 10.92 7.69
CA ILE A 142 13.81 12.05 6.85
C ILE A 142 12.91 11.57 5.73
N SER A 143 11.67 12.05 5.70
CA SER A 143 10.70 11.79 4.64
C SER A 143 10.28 13.09 3.95
N ASP A 144 9.95 13.01 2.65
CA ASP A 144 9.48 14.12 1.81
C ASP A 144 7.96 14.30 1.85
N HIS A 145 7.24 13.54 2.67
CA HIS A 145 5.77 13.57 2.73
C HIS A 145 5.18 13.35 4.13
N HIS A 146 5.94 12.85 5.10
CA HIS A 146 5.49 12.68 6.48
C HIS A 146 6.60 12.98 7.50
N GLN A 147 6.20 13.12 8.75
CA GLN A 147 7.08 13.05 9.92
C GLN A 147 6.66 11.85 10.76
N GLY A 148 7.61 10.94 11.02
CA GLY A 148 7.43 9.83 11.94
C GLY A 148 7.40 10.29 13.40
N TYR A 149 6.54 9.67 14.20
CA TYR A 149 6.48 9.82 15.64
C TYR A 149 6.44 8.47 16.31
N LEU A 150 7.26 8.31 17.35
CA LEU A 150 7.35 7.11 18.15
C LEU A 150 6.65 7.33 19.49
N TYR A 151 5.82 6.38 19.89
CA TYR A 151 5.16 6.37 21.20
C TYR A 151 5.47 5.06 21.91
N LYS A 152 6.17 5.16 23.04
CA LYS A 152 6.47 4.00 23.89
C LYS A 152 5.30 3.75 24.84
N VAL A 153 4.59 2.64 24.65
CA VAL A 153 3.48 2.23 25.51
C VAL A 153 4.00 1.91 26.90
N PRO A 154 3.61 2.64 27.97
CA PRO A 154 4.21 2.49 29.30
C PRO A 154 4.05 1.07 29.86
N GLN A 155 2.92 0.40 29.61
CA GLN A 155 2.57 -0.90 30.22
C GLN A 155 3.34 -2.07 29.58
N THR A 156 3.69 -1.96 28.30
CA THR A 156 4.31 -3.07 27.54
C THR A 156 5.73 -2.78 27.10
N GLY A 157 6.16 -1.52 27.13
CA GLY A 157 7.41 -1.06 26.55
C GLY A 157 7.47 -1.10 25.02
N ARG A 158 6.38 -1.51 24.36
CA ARG A 158 6.28 -1.56 22.89
C ARG A 158 6.32 -0.15 22.32
N THR A 159 7.09 0.03 21.26
CA THR A 159 7.07 1.27 20.48
C THR A 159 6.01 1.17 19.39
N MET A 160 5.12 2.16 19.34
CA MET A 160 4.10 2.36 18.30
C MET A 160 4.55 3.48 17.38
N ILE A 161 4.25 3.36 16.10
CA ILE A 161 4.68 4.31 15.06
C ILE A 161 3.45 5.05 14.52
N LEU A 162 3.53 6.37 14.48
CA LEU A 162 2.60 7.25 13.79
C LEU A 162 3.34 7.98 12.68
N GLU A 163 2.88 7.87 11.45
CA GLU A 163 3.30 8.71 10.33
C GLU A 163 2.29 9.85 10.16
N LEU A 164 2.71 11.06 10.51
CA LEU A 164 1.91 12.26 10.30
C LEU A 164 2.28 12.86 8.95
N HIS A 165 1.40 12.69 7.96
CA HIS A 165 1.60 13.10 6.59
C HIS A 165 1.20 14.57 6.39
N TYR A 166 2.08 15.35 5.80
CA TYR A 166 1.81 16.71 5.29
C TYR A 166 1.61 16.70 3.75
N ARG A 167 1.91 15.59 3.10
CA ARG A 167 1.62 15.28 1.71
C ARG A 167 1.16 13.83 1.61
N ILE A 168 0.21 13.58 0.74
CA ILE A 168 -0.48 12.27 0.69
C ILE A 168 0.44 11.10 0.29
N VAL A 169 1.40 11.34 -0.61
CA VAL A 169 2.46 10.40 -1.01
C VAL A 169 3.76 11.16 -1.26
N GLY A 170 4.90 10.48 -1.21
CA GLY A 170 6.20 11.08 -1.48
C GLY A 170 6.32 11.67 -2.89
N LEU A 171 7.30 12.55 -3.07
CA LEU A 171 7.54 13.22 -4.34
C LEU A 171 7.98 12.23 -5.42
N TYR A 172 7.51 12.48 -6.62
CA TYR A 172 7.99 11.84 -7.84
C TYR A 172 9.02 12.73 -8.51
N GLN A 173 9.96 12.14 -9.23
CA GLN A 173 10.94 12.90 -10.02
C GLN A 173 10.28 13.70 -11.16
N TYR A 174 9.14 13.24 -11.65
CA TYR A 174 8.39 13.93 -12.70
C TYR A 174 7.42 14.96 -12.09
N ALA A 175 7.83 16.22 -12.09
CA ALA A 175 7.09 17.32 -11.47
C ALA A 175 5.60 17.46 -11.87
N PRO A 176 5.18 17.21 -13.12
CA PRO A 176 3.76 17.27 -13.47
C PRO A 176 2.88 16.29 -12.70
N VAL A 177 3.39 15.09 -12.35
CA VAL A 177 2.66 14.12 -11.51
C VAL A 177 2.46 14.68 -10.10
N ASN A 178 3.50 15.30 -9.55
CA ASN A 178 3.40 15.94 -8.23
C ASN A 178 2.31 17.00 -8.22
N LYS A 179 2.24 17.83 -9.27
CA LYS A 179 1.20 18.85 -9.38
C LYS A 179 -0.20 18.26 -9.38
N ILE A 180 -0.48 17.19 -10.15
CA ILE A 180 -1.80 16.54 -10.15
C ILE A 180 -2.15 15.97 -8.77
N VAL A 181 -1.20 15.27 -8.13
CA VAL A 181 -1.38 14.73 -6.78
C VAL A 181 -1.65 15.86 -5.78
N ASP A 182 -0.87 16.93 -5.82
CA ASP A 182 -1.04 18.07 -4.91
C ASP A 182 -2.35 18.82 -5.16
N ASP A 183 -2.77 18.98 -6.42
CA ASP A 183 -4.04 19.62 -6.79
C ASP A 183 -5.26 18.79 -6.29
N VAL A 184 -5.22 17.45 -6.44
CA VAL A 184 -6.31 16.56 -5.98
C VAL A 184 -6.44 16.56 -4.46
N PHE A 185 -5.32 16.57 -3.74
CA PHE A 185 -5.31 16.48 -2.29
C PHE A 185 -5.06 17.83 -1.59
N ALA A 186 -5.20 18.95 -2.29
CA ALA A 186 -5.10 20.28 -1.69
C ALA A 186 -6.18 20.50 -0.62
N ALA A 187 -5.94 21.46 0.27
CA ALA A 187 -6.94 21.87 1.23
C ALA A 187 -8.21 22.36 0.52
N ASN A 188 -9.36 21.91 0.99
CA ASN A 188 -10.70 22.28 0.47
C ASN A 188 -11.05 21.75 -0.94
N THR A 189 -10.29 20.84 -1.54
CA THR A 189 -10.67 20.18 -2.80
C THR A 189 -11.69 19.08 -2.61
N PHE A 190 -11.75 18.50 -1.42
CA PHE A 190 -12.73 17.48 -1.02
C PHE A 190 -13.14 17.68 0.45
N SER A 191 -14.25 17.07 0.85
CA SER A 191 -14.67 16.96 2.24
C SER A 191 -14.49 15.52 2.71
N PRO A 192 -13.80 15.29 3.84
CA PRO A 192 -13.67 13.93 4.40
C PRO A 192 -15.05 13.31 4.64
N VAL A 193 -15.15 12.01 4.47
CA VAL A 193 -16.34 11.23 4.84
C VAL A 193 -16.06 10.51 6.16
N MET A 194 -17.13 10.27 6.93
CA MET A 194 -16.99 9.55 8.20
C MET A 194 -17.16 8.05 7.96
N GLN A 195 -16.15 7.28 8.32
CA GLN A 195 -16.19 5.82 8.32
C GLN A 195 -16.30 5.31 9.75
N THR A 196 -17.35 4.51 10.01
CA THR A 196 -17.49 3.82 11.29
C THR A 196 -16.59 2.59 11.31
N ILE A 197 -15.66 2.55 12.26
CA ILE A 197 -14.75 1.40 12.48
C ILE A 197 -14.95 0.98 13.93
N ASN A 198 -15.46 -0.24 14.14
CA ASN A 198 -15.96 -0.69 15.42
C ASN A 198 -17.06 0.25 15.93
N ASP A 199 -16.84 0.94 17.04
CA ASP A 199 -17.79 1.84 17.72
C ASP A 199 -17.44 3.33 17.56
N ARG A 200 -16.50 3.69 16.67
CA ARG A 200 -16.03 5.06 16.47
C ARG A 200 -16.06 5.48 14.99
N ASN A 201 -16.41 6.75 14.78
CA ASN A 201 -16.32 7.39 13.48
C ASN A 201 -14.95 8.06 13.28
N TYR A 202 -14.32 7.81 12.13
CA TYR A 202 -13.06 8.42 11.73
C TYR A 202 -13.23 9.16 10.40
N PRO A 203 -12.68 10.38 10.26
CA PRO A 203 -12.64 11.06 8.97
C PRO A 203 -11.64 10.34 8.06
N VAL A 204 -12.09 9.94 6.87
CA VAL A 204 -11.30 9.29 5.83
C VAL A 204 -11.46 10.01 4.51
N LEU A 205 -10.62 9.70 3.51
CA LEU A 205 -10.79 10.22 2.16
C LEU A 205 -12.13 9.74 1.56
N PRO A 206 -12.80 10.58 0.77
CA PRO A 206 -13.95 10.12 -0.02
C PRO A 206 -13.52 9.00 -0.99
N PRO A 207 -14.43 8.11 -1.42
CA PRO A 207 -14.08 6.91 -2.16
C PRO A 207 -13.30 7.15 -3.47
N THR A 208 -13.56 8.23 -4.18
CA THR A 208 -12.84 8.58 -5.42
C THR A 208 -11.39 8.97 -5.12
N GLU A 209 -11.18 9.89 -4.19
CA GLU A 209 -9.85 10.33 -3.75
C GLU A 209 -9.08 9.18 -3.09
N TYR A 210 -9.77 8.34 -2.32
CA TYR A 210 -9.16 7.17 -1.69
C TYR A 210 -8.66 6.16 -2.74
N THR A 211 -9.45 5.91 -3.80
CA THR A 211 -9.04 5.04 -4.92
C THR A 211 -7.78 5.59 -5.58
N PHE A 212 -7.73 6.89 -5.87
CA PHE A 212 -6.56 7.52 -6.49
C PHE A 212 -5.33 7.47 -5.57
N TYR A 213 -5.51 7.72 -4.27
CA TYR A 213 -4.46 7.53 -3.26
C TYR A 213 -3.91 6.11 -3.26
N MET A 214 -4.77 5.07 -3.27
CA MET A 214 -4.34 3.67 -3.25
C MET A 214 -3.51 3.31 -4.49
N ILE A 215 -3.86 3.82 -5.67
CA ILE A 215 -3.10 3.59 -6.90
C ILE A 215 -1.69 4.19 -6.77
N HIS A 216 -1.57 5.42 -6.28
CA HIS A 216 -0.28 6.07 -6.06
C HIS A 216 0.54 5.40 -4.95
N HIS A 217 -0.11 4.94 -3.88
CA HIS A 217 0.53 4.18 -2.81
C HIS A 217 1.11 2.85 -3.35
N MET A 218 0.34 2.10 -4.15
CA MET A 218 0.82 0.89 -4.82
C MET A 218 1.97 1.20 -5.78
N LEU A 219 1.90 2.30 -6.53
CA LEU A 219 3.00 2.74 -7.41
C LEU A 219 4.30 2.96 -6.64
N LYS A 220 4.25 3.67 -5.51
CA LYS A 220 5.43 3.91 -4.66
C LYS A 220 6.05 2.60 -4.19
N HIS A 221 5.24 1.70 -3.66
CA HIS A 221 5.71 0.38 -3.23
C HIS A 221 6.28 -0.43 -4.39
N TYR A 222 5.61 -0.45 -5.53
CA TYR A 222 6.08 -1.17 -6.72
C TYR A 222 7.46 -0.68 -7.19
N LEU A 223 7.69 0.62 -7.16
CA LEU A 223 8.94 1.23 -7.63
C LEU A 223 10.11 1.05 -6.65
N TYR A 224 9.85 1.17 -5.34
CA TYR A 224 10.93 1.38 -4.38
C TYR A 224 11.13 0.24 -3.37
N SER A 225 10.08 -0.49 -3.01
CA SER A 225 10.17 -1.50 -1.95
C SER A 225 9.59 -2.87 -2.33
N GLY A 226 8.81 -2.96 -3.40
CA GLY A 226 7.96 -4.10 -3.67
C GLY A 226 6.72 -4.09 -2.79
N PHE A 227 5.65 -4.77 -3.22
CA PHE A 227 4.47 -4.97 -2.41
C PHE A 227 3.89 -6.37 -2.63
N GLY A 228 3.29 -6.92 -1.57
CA GLY A 228 2.64 -8.21 -1.62
C GLY A 228 1.18 -8.14 -2.06
N ILE A 229 0.56 -9.32 -2.13
CA ILE A 229 -0.86 -9.50 -2.48
C ILE A 229 -1.80 -8.68 -1.59
N ARG A 230 -1.37 -8.35 -0.36
CA ARG A 230 -2.15 -7.59 0.61
C ARG A 230 -2.68 -6.27 0.04
N LEU A 231 -1.87 -5.52 -0.73
CA LEU A 231 -2.31 -4.24 -1.31
C LEU A 231 -3.35 -4.44 -2.42
N LEU A 232 -3.28 -5.54 -3.17
CA LEU A 232 -4.34 -5.90 -4.12
C LEU A 232 -5.62 -6.35 -3.40
N CYS A 233 -5.51 -7.07 -2.28
CA CYS A 233 -6.66 -7.39 -1.43
C CYS A 233 -7.32 -6.12 -0.86
N ASP A 234 -6.51 -5.18 -0.34
CA ASP A 234 -6.99 -3.88 0.12
C ASP A 234 -7.81 -3.18 -0.97
N PHE A 235 -7.26 -3.12 -2.18
CA PHE A 235 -7.90 -2.48 -3.33
C PHE A 235 -9.18 -3.22 -3.75
N THR A 236 -9.16 -4.56 -3.80
CA THR A 236 -10.31 -5.39 -4.16
C THR A 236 -11.45 -5.23 -3.17
N PHE A 237 -11.18 -5.32 -1.87
CA PHE A 237 -12.21 -5.15 -0.83
C PHE A 237 -12.75 -3.72 -0.81
N PHE A 238 -11.88 -2.73 -0.91
CA PHE A 238 -12.30 -1.33 -0.94
C PHE A 238 -13.23 -1.02 -2.13
N LEU A 239 -12.83 -1.41 -3.34
CA LEU A 239 -13.66 -1.21 -4.54
C LEU A 239 -14.97 -1.98 -4.44
N GLY A 240 -14.93 -3.25 -3.98
CA GLY A 240 -16.13 -4.07 -3.84
C GLY A 240 -17.20 -3.45 -2.92
N HIS A 241 -16.80 -2.70 -1.91
CA HIS A 241 -17.73 -2.02 -0.98
C HIS A 241 -18.13 -0.61 -1.44
N ASN A 242 -17.28 0.09 -2.19
CA ASN A 242 -17.45 1.52 -2.45
C ASN A 242 -17.73 1.88 -3.92
N TYR A 243 -17.79 0.91 -4.86
CA TYR A 243 -17.81 1.16 -6.31
C TYR A 243 -18.93 2.10 -6.75
N THR A 244 -20.08 2.09 -6.07
CA THR A 244 -21.22 2.98 -6.40
C THR A 244 -20.99 4.45 -6.04
N ALA A 245 -20.02 4.72 -5.15
CA ALA A 245 -19.66 6.05 -4.70
C ALA A 245 -18.37 6.58 -5.36
N ILE A 246 -17.75 5.80 -6.26
CA ILE A 246 -16.52 6.17 -6.97
C ILE A 246 -16.85 6.76 -8.33
N ASP A 247 -16.31 7.94 -8.61
CA ASP A 247 -16.30 8.52 -9.96
C ASP A 247 -15.13 7.96 -10.78
N PHE A 248 -15.37 6.85 -11.48
CA PHE A 248 -14.36 6.22 -12.32
C PHE A 248 -13.92 7.10 -13.50
N ALA A 249 -14.79 7.98 -14.02
CA ALA A 249 -14.39 8.91 -15.06
C ALA A 249 -13.34 9.92 -14.55
N GLN A 250 -13.51 10.36 -13.32
CA GLN A 250 -12.54 11.23 -12.66
C GLN A 250 -11.23 10.49 -12.39
N ILE A 251 -11.28 9.22 -11.93
CA ILE A 251 -10.08 8.38 -11.75
C ILE A 251 -9.31 8.23 -13.06
N HIS A 252 -10.00 7.96 -14.18
CA HIS A 252 -9.36 7.86 -15.50
C HIS A 252 -8.67 9.16 -15.89
N THR A 253 -9.33 10.30 -15.64
CA THR A 253 -8.76 11.62 -15.91
C THR A 253 -7.48 11.84 -15.12
N TRP A 254 -7.52 11.68 -13.79
CA TRP A 254 -6.35 11.85 -12.93
C TRP A 254 -5.22 10.87 -13.25
N CYS A 255 -5.54 9.59 -13.49
CA CYS A 255 -4.55 8.59 -13.88
C CYS A 255 -3.91 8.89 -15.23
N LYS A 256 -4.66 9.42 -16.19
CA LYS A 256 -4.15 9.84 -17.50
C LYS A 256 -3.22 11.06 -17.37
N GLU A 257 -3.63 12.06 -16.62
CA GLU A 257 -2.85 13.27 -16.37
C GLU A 257 -1.55 12.95 -15.60
N SER A 258 -1.62 12.09 -14.57
CA SER A 258 -0.45 11.60 -13.84
C SER A 258 0.34 10.51 -14.56
N LYS A 259 -0.04 10.14 -15.81
CA LYS A 259 0.67 9.16 -16.65
C LYS A 259 0.74 7.75 -16.05
N ILE A 260 -0.22 7.38 -15.22
CA ILE A 260 -0.31 6.07 -14.55
C ILE A 260 -1.56 5.27 -14.96
N LEU A 261 -2.27 5.69 -16.02
CA LEU A 261 -3.51 5.03 -16.44
C LEU A 261 -3.28 3.52 -16.70
N HIS A 262 -2.20 3.15 -17.39
CA HIS A 262 -1.91 1.75 -17.65
C HIS A 262 -1.59 0.94 -16.39
N LEU A 263 -1.01 1.57 -15.36
CA LEU A 263 -0.84 0.92 -14.07
C LEU A 263 -2.19 0.66 -13.40
N TYR A 264 -3.09 1.63 -13.42
CA TYR A 264 -4.45 1.44 -12.91
C TYR A 264 -5.17 0.30 -13.66
N GLU A 265 -5.13 0.28 -14.98
CA GLU A 265 -5.74 -0.74 -15.83
C GLU A 265 -5.23 -2.15 -15.51
N ILE A 266 -3.90 -2.33 -15.39
CA ILE A 266 -3.29 -3.63 -15.07
C ILE A 266 -3.63 -4.09 -13.65
N ILE A 267 -3.65 -3.19 -12.67
CA ILE A 267 -4.06 -3.48 -11.29
C ILE A 267 -5.51 -3.95 -11.27
N LEU A 268 -6.41 -3.18 -11.88
CA LEU A 268 -7.84 -3.47 -11.89
C LEU A 268 -8.13 -4.83 -12.54
N GLU A 269 -7.55 -5.09 -13.72
CA GLU A 269 -7.74 -6.34 -14.44
C GLU A 269 -7.10 -7.53 -13.70
N THR A 270 -5.95 -7.32 -13.05
CA THR A 270 -5.32 -8.34 -12.19
C THR A 270 -6.23 -8.70 -11.01
N CYS A 271 -6.86 -7.72 -10.38
CA CYS A 271 -7.83 -7.96 -9.30
C CYS A 271 -9.07 -8.73 -9.79
N ARG A 272 -9.54 -8.48 -11.02
CA ARG A 272 -10.64 -9.26 -11.62
C ARG A 272 -10.25 -10.71 -11.86
N ILE A 273 -9.12 -10.93 -12.52
CA ILE A 273 -8.68 -12.27 -12.92
C ILE A 273 -8.33 -13.14 -11.71
N TYR A 274 -7.63 -12.57 -10.72
CA TYR A 274 -7.02 -13.37 -9.64
C TYR A 274 -7.66 -13.19 -8.27
N LEU A 275 -8.37 -12.08 -8.02
CA LEU A 275 -8.98 -11.79 -6.72
C LEU A 275 -10.51 -11.78 -6.76
N GLY A 276 -11.11 -11.95 -7.94
CA GLY A 276 -12.57 -12.03 -8.09
C GLY A 276 -13.29 -10.69 -7.97
N LEU A 277 -12.61 -9.57 -8.26
CA LEU A 277 -13.27 -8.28 -8.36
C LEU A 277 -14.32 -8.34 -9.49
N PRO A 278 -15.59 -7.92 -9.27
CA PRO A 278 -16.63 -7.97 -10.29
C PRO A 278 -16.28 -7.18 -11.55
N GLU A 279 -16.55 -7.76 -12.72
CA GLU A 279 -16.34 -7.09 -14.03
C GLU A 279 -17.19 -5.84 -14.22
N THR A 280 -18.27 -5.70 -13.46
CA THR A 280 -19.14 -4.51 -13.48
C THR A 280 -18.49 -3.27 -12.89
N ILE A 281 -17.47 -3.44 -12.06
CA ILE A 281 -16.72 -2.33 -11.47
C ILE A 281 -15.79 -1.79 -12.54
N ASP A 282 -16.01 -0.55 -12.96
CA ASP A 282 -15.31 0.12 -14.06
C ASP A 282 -15.20 -0.72 -15.34
N SER A 283 -16.34 -1.20 -15.82
CA SER A 283 -16.47 -2.17 -16.93
C SER A 283 -15.86 -1.72 -18.28
N LYS A 284 -15.44 -0.46 -18.41
CA LYS A 284 -14.78 0.05 -19.62
C LYS A 284 -13.32 -0.34 -19.74
N ILE A 285 -12.72 -0.79 -18.64
CA ILE A 285 -11.32 -1.17 -18.59
C ILE A 285 -11.17 -2.66 -18.86
N HIS A 286 -10.34 -2.99 -19.84
CA HIS A 286 -9.84 -4.33 -20.10
C HIS A 286 -8.36 -4.26 -20.41
N TYR A 287 -7.57 -5.14 -19.82
CA TYR A 287 -6.13 -5.18 -20.04
C TYR A 287 -5.66 -6.57 -20.51
N ASN A 288 -4.45 -6.62 -21.08
CA ASN A 288 -3.88 -7.87 -21.60
C ASN A 288 -3.64 -8.88 -20.48
N LYS A 289 -4.26 -10.06 -20.57
CA LYS A 289 -4.16 -11.12 -19.55
C LYS A 289 -2.72 -11.64 -19.35
N ASN A 290 -1.87 -11.63 -20.39
CA ASN A 290 -0.47 -12.03 -20.25
C ASN A 290 0.33 -11.01 -19.44
N ASP A 291 0.04 -9.72 -19.59
CA ASP A 291 0.68 -8.67 -18.82
C ASP A 291 0.21 -8.71 -17.36
N CYS A 292 -1.07 -8.97 -17.10
CA CYS A 292 -1.59 -9.22 -15.75
C CYS A 292 -0.94 -10.44 -15.10
N LYS A 293 -0.74 -11.53 -15.87
CA LYS A 293 -0.01 -12.71 -15.40
C LYS A 293 1.44 -12.41 -15.06
N ALA A 294 2.13 -11.62 -15.89
CA ALA A 294 3.51 -11.22 -15.62
C ALA A 294 3.59 -10.32 -14.37
N PHE A 295 2.67 -9.36 -14.25
CA PHE A 295 2.58 -8.46 -13.11
C PHE A 295 2.36 -9.21 -11.79
N ILE A 296 1.35 -10.10 -11.72
CA ILE A 296 1.08 -10.86 -10.49
C ILE A 296 2.20 -11.85 -10.15
N THR A 297 2.84 -12.48 -11.15
CA THR A 297 3.96 -13.39 -10.92
C THR A 297 5.14 -12.64 -10.28
N GLN A 298 5.49 -11.47 -10.81
CA GLN A 298 6.54 -10.62 -10.24
C GLN A 298 6.20 -10.17 -8.82
N LEU A 299 4.94 -9.80 -8.57
CA LEU A 299 4.48 -9.40 -7.24
C LEU A 299 4.63 -10.54 -6.22
N LEU A 300 4.31 -11.78 -6.60
CA LEU A 300 4.48 -12.95 -5.73
C LEU A 300 5.94 -13.26 -5.44
N GLU A 301 6.85 -13.03 -6.40
CA GLU A 301 8.30 -13.21 -6.23
C GLU A 301 8.90 -12.14 -5.30
N ASP A 302 8.44 -10.90 -5.40
CA ASP A 302 8.95 -9.78 -4.60
C ASP A 302 8.53 -9.84 -3.13
N GLY A 303 7.29 -10.25 -2.87
CA GLY A 303 6.70 -10.29 -1.52
C GLY A 303 6.42 -8.91 -0.90
N ASP A 304 5.85 -8.91 0.30
CA ASP A 304 5.61 -7.71 1.10
C ASP A 304 6.85 -7.39 1.95
N VAL A 305 7.68 -6.48 1.47
CA VAL A 305 8.98 -6.11 2.09
C VAL A 305 8.82 -5.38 3.42
N SER A 306 7.62 -4.91 3.77
CA SER A 306 7.34 -4.30 5.09
C SER A 306 7.66 -5.23 6.28
N GLN A 307 7.94 -6.52 6.02
CA GLN A 307 8.33 -7.53 7.01
C GLN A 307 9.84 -7.68 7.21
N ASN A 308 10.67 -7.20 6.29
CA ASN A 308 12.11 -7.35 6.38
C ASN A 308 12.73 -6.17 7.12
N ASN A 309 12.88 -6.31 8.43
CA ASN A 309 13.67 -5.40 9.25
C ASN A 309 15.07 -5.14 8.62
N GLY A 310 15.26 -3.96 8.04
CA GLY A 310 16.54 -3.29 7.98
C GLY A 310 17.56 -3.73 6.93
N SER A 311 17.22 -4.58 5.96
CA SER A 311 18.08 -4.78 4.80
C SER A 311 17.33 -4.36 3.53
N ALA A 312 17.37 -3.08 3.22
CA ALA A 312 16.99 -2.58 1.91
C ALA A 312 17.95 -3.23 0.87
N LEU A 313 17.56 -4.38 0.38
CA LEU A 313 18.05 -4.86 -0.89
C LEU A 313 17.47 -3.92 -1.95
N VAL A 314 18.18 -2.81 -2.21
CA VAL A 314 18.15 -2.16 -3.52
C VAL A 314 18.75 -3.18 -4.48
N GLY A 315 18.00 -4.26 -4.72
CA GLY A 315 18.41 -5.36 -5.55
C GLY A 315 18.14 -5.05 -7.02
N SER A 316 18.77 -5.83 -7.87
CA SER A 316 18.59 -5.91 -9.33
C SER A 316 17.12 -5.92 -9.80
N GLY A 317 16.18 -6.28 -8.93
CA GLY A 317 14.74 -6.30 -9.21
C GLY A 317 14.11 -4.94 -9.54
N SER A 318 14.62 -3.84 -8.99
CA SER A 318 14.10 -2.50 -9.32
C SER A 318 14.27 -2.16 -10.80
N TYR A 319 15.37 -2.59 -11.41
CA TYR A 319 15.65 -2.35 -12.83
C TYR A 319 14.73 -3.15 -13.75
N GLU A 320 14.45 -4.41 -13.41
CA GLU A 320 13.55 -5.27 -14.18
C GLU A 320 12.10 -4.79 -14.09
N LYS A 321 11.65 -4.34 -12.90
CA LYS A 321 10.34 -3.73 -12.69
C LYS A 321 10.15 -2.47 -13.53
N ILE A 322 11.16 -1.61 -13.54
CA ILE A 322 11.20 -0.42 -14.34
C ILE A 322 11.14 -0.75 -15.83
N ASN A 323 11.94 -1.71 -16.28
CA ASN A 323 11.94 -2.15 -17.66
C ASN A 323 10.62 -2.81 -18.07
N PHE A 324 9.97 -3.59 -17.19
CA PHE A 324 8.64 -4.13 -17.42
C PHE A 324 7.62 -3.01 -17.65
N LEU A 325 7.57 -2.01 -16.77
CA LEU A 325 6.66 -0.87 -16.91
C LEU A 325 6.96 -0.04 -18.17
N ILE A 326 8.23 0.16 -18.50
CA ILE A 326 8.65 0.90 -19.70
C ILE A 326 8.35 0.09 -20.97
N SER A 327 8.73 -1.19 -21.01
CA SER A 327 8.56 -2.05 -22.20
C SER A 327 7.08 -2.24 -22.56
N ARG A 328 6.20 -2.20 -21.57
CA ARG A 328 4.74 -2.33 -21.73
C ARG A 328 4.03 -0.97 -21.81
N LYS A 329 4.76 0.14 -21.88
CA LYS A 329 4.21 1.50 -21.87
C LYS A 329 3.33 1.80 -20.66
N VAL A 330 3.49 1.05 -19.56
CA VAL A 330 2.69 1.20 -18.34
C VAL A 330 3.02 2.50 -17.62
N ILE A 331 4.28 2.98 -17.73
CA ILE A 331 4.71 4.29 -17.23
C ILE A 331 5.57 4.98 -18.27
N PHE A 332 5.00 5.96 -18.95
CA PHE A 332 5.72 6.81 -19.91
C PHE A 332 6.27 8.03 -19.18
N ARG A 333 7.58 8.21 -19.19
CA ARG A 333 8.35 9.40 -18.76
C ARG A 333 8.72 9.60 -17.30
N CYS A 334 8.06 9.04 -16.29
CA CYS A 334 8.58 9.17 -14.91
C CYS A 334 9.95 8.49 -14.73
N MET A 335 10.37 7.67 -15.68
CA MET A 335 11.48 6.73 -15.53
C MET A 335 12.58 6.84 -16.62
N TYR A 336 12.46 7.73 -17.58
CA TYR A 336 13.53 7.94 -18.57
C TYR A 336 14.84 8.40 -17.92
N ALA A 337 14.73 9.12 -16.79
CA ALA A 337 15.86 9.52 -15.98
C ALA A 337 16.64 8.35 -15.36
N PHE A 338 15.96 7.29 -14.95
CA PHE A 338 16.60 6.13 -14.32
C PHE A 338 17.43 5.31 -15.31
N ARG A 339 16.98 5.18 -16.56
CA ARG A 339 17.70 4.42 -17.60
C ARG A 339 19.08 5.03 -17.92
N ASN A 340 19.21 6.35 -17.85
CA ASN A 340 20.48 7.03 -18.11
C ASN A 340 21.46 6.94 -16.94
N LEU A 341 20.97 6.72 -15.72
CA LEU A 341 21.79 6.54 -14.51
C LEU A 341 22.45 5.17 -14.43
N VAL A 342 21.77 4.13 -14.87
CA VAL A 342 22.29 2.74 -14.79
C VAL A 342 23.33 2.47 -15.88
N ASN A 343 23.32 3.23 -16.97
CA ASN A 343 24.30 3.10 -18.06
C ASN A 343 25.55 3.99 -17.88
N ALA A 344 25.66 4.77 -16.79
CA ALA A 344 26.87 5.52 -16.47
C ALA A 344 27.93 4.59 -15.85
N PRO A 345 29.19 4.62 -16.31
CA PRO A 345 30.23 3.76 -15.74
C PRO A 345 30.50 4.16 -14.28
N PHE A 346 30.39 3.19 -13.39
CA PHE A 346 30.67 3.33 -11.96
C PHE A 346 32.16 3.62 -11.74
N SER A 347 32.48 4.83 -11.28
CA SER A 347 33.80 5.15 -10.71
C SER A 347 33.62 6.06 -9.49
N GLY A 348 33.72 5.49 -8.28
CA GLY A 348 33.89 6.27 -7.05
C GLY A 348 33.04 5.83 -5.85
N PRO A 349 33.42 6.21 -4.65
CA PRO A 349 33.10 5.50 -3.42
C PRO A 349 31.86 6.04 -2.69
N SER A 350 31.24 5.14 -1.93
CA SER A 350 30.29 5.30 -0.83
C SER A 350 28.82 5.63 -1.13
N TYR A 351 27.98 4.83 -0.49
CA TYR A 351 26.51 4.73 -0.56
C TYR A 351 25.71 6.01 -0.19
N GLY A 352 26.36 7.08 0.26
CA GLY A 352 25.69 8.33 0.63
C GLY A 352 25.43 9.32 -0.53
N SER A 353 26.00 9.09 -1.72
CA SER A 353 25.95 10.05 -2.82
C SER A 353 24.98 9.68 -3.95
N LEU A 354 24.34 8.51 -3.92
CA LEU A 354 23.42 8.09 -4.98
C LEU A 354 22.13 8.95 -5.04
N HIS A 355 21.68 9.46 -3.90
CA HIS A 355 20.52 10.34 -3.85
C HIS A 355 20.75 11.71 -4.48
N LEU A 356 21.99 12.19 -4.51
CA LEU A 356 22.30 13.53 -5.01
C LEU A 356 22.57 13.59 -6.52
N TYR A 357 23.01 12.50 -7.14
CA TYR A 357 23.37 12.49 -8.57
C TYR A 357 22.17 12.46 -9.53
N VAL A 358 21.00 12.03 -9.03
CA VAL A 358 19.77 11.96 -9.84
C VAL A 358 19.18 13.34 -10.15
N PHE A 359 19.59 14.38 -9.43
CA PHE A 359 19.01 15.73 -9.54
C PHE A 359 19.53 16.58 -10.71
N TYR A 360 20.61 16.21 -11.40
CA TYR A 360 21.32 17.16 -12.30
C TYR A 360 21.21 16.91 -13.81
N THR A 361 20.52 15.89 -14.30
CA THR A 361 20.60 15.54 -15.74
C THR A 361 19.29 15.66 -16.54
N ILE A 362 18.32 16.45 -16.12
CA ILE A 362 17.08 16.60 -16.91
C ILE A 362 16.73 18.07 -17.09
N THR A 363 17.48 18.75 -17.96
CA THR A 363 17.06 20.05 -18.52
C THR A 363 17.35 20.07 -20.02
N GLU A 364 16.67 19.29 -20.83
CA GLU A 364 16.50 19.63 -22.25
C GLU A 364 15.13 19.18 -22.76
N PRO A 365 14.44 20.03 -23.52
CA PRO A 365 13.11 19.72 -24.08
C PRO A 365 13.28 18.87 -25.34
N PHE A 366 12.51 17.78 -25.42
CA PHE A 366 12.31 17.08 -26.69
C PHE A 366 11.13 17.72 -27.42
N GLU A 367 11.43 18.36 -28.54
CA GLU A 367 10.47 18.74 -29.57
C GLU A 367 10.02 17.52 -30.38
N THR A 368 8.72 17.55 -30.75
CA THR A 368 7.87 16.71 -31.61
C THR A 368 7.49 15.34 -31.09
#